data_18121626f84aac2823bf887c1dfdfd37
#
_entry.id   18121626f84aac2823bf887c1dfdfd37
#
_cell.length_a   1.000
_cell.length_b   1.000
_cell.length_c   1.000
_cell.angle_alpha   90.00
_cell.angle_beta   90.00
_cell.angle_gamma   90.00
#
_symmetry.space_group_name_H-M   'P 1'
#
loop_
_entity.id
_entity.type
_entity.pdbx_description
1 polymer ?
#
loop_
_entity_poly.entity_id
_entity_poly.type
_entity_poly.pdbx_seq_one_letter_code
_entity_poly.pdbx_strand_id
1 'polypeptide(L)'
;MKERKPFEQSKSSSAEKEKGTEQNTEMENTHPVRLDRLLIQLGYTQSRERAKALIKAGHVFVDGKLITKVATQCAPDAVIELTVGDIPWVSRAGLKLEKALETWPIHVTNAVCLDVGASTGGFTEVLLHRGAQKVYALDVGHDQLAQRLRDDQRVVNMEGKNIRATTSARFAEPLDVIT
;
A
#
# COMPACT_ATOMS: atom_id res chain seq x y z
N MET A 1 -43.57 -49.74 8.17
CA MET A 1 -44.93 -49.83 8.66
C MET A 1 -45.42 -48.43 9.06
N LYS A 2 -46.50 -47.98 8.38
CA LYS A 2 -47.30 -46.73 8.49
C LYS A 2 -46.62 -45.47 8.00
N GLU A 3 -46.69 -45.08 6.73
CA GLU A 3 -47.80 -44.39 6.02
C GLU A 3 -48.63 -43.43 6.85
N ARG A 4 -48.63 -42.13 6.48
CA ARG A 4 -49.84 -41.38 6.08
C ARG A 4 -49.47 -40.04 5.46
N LYS A 5 -50.00 -39.87 4.27
CA LYS A 5 -50.22 -38.63 3.48
C LYS A 5 -51.47 -37.90 3.99
N PRO A 6 -51.98 -36.91 3.27
CA PRO A 6 -51.69 -35.47 3.26
C PRO A 6 -52.96 -34.68 3.68
N PHE A 7 -52.84 -33.36 3.78
CA PHE A 7 -54.07 -32.54 3.74
C PHE A 7 -53.84 -31.29 2.86
N GLU A 8 -54.80 -31.13 2.01
CA GLU A 8 -54.88 -30.17 0.89
C GLU A 8 -55.75 -28.98 1.28
N GLN A 9 -55.41 -27.80 0.70
CA GLN A 9 -56.26 -26.68 0.28
C GLN A 9 -56.97 -25.82 1.31
N SER A 10 -56.75 -24.53 1.27
CA SER A 10 -57.79 -23.60 0.76
C SER A 10 -57.21 -22.24 0.41
N LYS A 11 -57.73 -21.72 -0.72
CA LYS A 11 -57.53 -20.44 -1.38
C LYS A 11 -58.22 -19.29 -0.63
N SER A 12 -57.59 -18.09 -0.68
CA SER A 12 -58.22 -16.82 -1.08
C SER A 12 -57.20 -15.69 -0.84
N SER A 13 -56.75 -15.00 -1.88
CA SER A 13 -57.34 -13.83 -2.52
C SER A 13 -56.98 -12.50 -1.83
N SER A 14 -56.33 -11.69 -2.61
CA SER A 14 -56.29 -10.22 -2.68
C SER A 14 -54.92 -9.61 -2.42
N ALA A 15 -54.23 -9.30 -3.47
CA ALA A 15 -53.92 -8.01 -4.11
C ALA A 15 -53.52 -6.89 -3.13
N GLU A 16 -52.28 -6.43 -3.17
CA GLU A 16 -51.89 -5.13 -3.69
C GLU A 16 -50.37 -4.90 -3.58
N LYS A 17 -49.84 -4.49 -4.67
CA LYS A 17 -48.69 -3.66 -4.95
C LYS A 17 -47.93 -3.09 -3.77
N GLU A 18 -46.61 -3.37 -3.74
CA GLU A 18 -45.61 -2.30 -3.64
C GLU A 18 -44.35 -2.68 -4.41
N LYS A 19 -44.10 -1.91 -5.45
CA LYS A 19 -42.86 -1.86 -6.20
C LYS A 19 -41.80 -1.22 -5.31
N GLY A 20 -40.87 -1.99 -4.79
CA GLY A 20 -39.58 -1.54 -4.28
C GLY A 20 -38.53 -1.84 -5.33
N THR A 21 -38.32 -0.93 -6.25
CA THR A 21 -37.22 -0.94 -7.21
C THR A 21 -35.93 -0.68 -6.42
N GLU A 22 -35.20 -1.72 -6.09
CA GLU A 22 -33.78 -1.58 -5.80
C GLU A 22 -33.05 -1.25 -7.09
N GLN A 23 -33.03 0.03 -7.41
CA GLN A 23 -32.10 0.59 -8.36
C GLN A 23 -30.73 0.57 -7.68
N ASN A 24 -29.98 -0.49 -7.94
CA ASN A 24 -28.53 -0.52 -7.76
C ASN A 24 -27.97 0.48 -8.78
N THR A 25 -27.83 1.73 -8.34
CA THR A 25 -27.25 2.80 -9.12
C THR A 25 -25.73 2.62 -9.06
N GLU A 26 -25.20 1.73 -9.89
CA GLU A 26 -23.83 1.87 -10.38
C GLU A 26 -23.81 3.21 -11.14
N MET A 27 -23.49 4.27 -10.43
CA MET A 27 -23.12 5.53 -11.07
C MET A 27 -21.80 5.27 -11.79
N GLU A 28 -21.90 4.93 -13.07
CA GLU A 28 -20.79 5.04 -14.00
C GLU A 28 -20.24 6.45 -13.86
N ASN A 29 -19.06 6.55 -13.28
CA ASN A 29 -18.35 7.82 -13.10
C ASN A 29 -17.84 8.26 -14.48
N THR A 30 -18.71 8.83 -15.29
CA THR A 30 -18.44 9.22 -16.69
C THR A 30 -17.59 10.47 -16.84
N HIS A 31 -17.20 11.10 -15.72
CA HIS A 31 -16.42 12.33 -15.76
C HIS A 31 -14.93 12.06 -15.90
N PRO A 32 -14.23 12.81 -16.76
CA PRO A 32 -12.79 12.70 -16.91
C PRO A 32 -12.08 12.88 -15.56
N VAL A 33 -11.11 12.02 -15.30
CA VAL A 33 -10.31 12.02 -14.07
C VAL A 33 -8.88 12.44 -14.40
N ARG A 34 -8.26 13.21 -13.52
CA ARG A 34 -6.85 13.56 -13.69
C ARG A 34 -5.98 12.30 -13.61
N LEU A 35 -5.01 12.19 -14.52
CA LEU A 35 -4.13 11.02 -14.60
C LEU A 35 -3.42 10.70 -13.28
N ASP A 36 -2.95 11.73 -12.52
CA ASP A 36 -2.31 11.52 -11.23
C ASP A 36 -3.25 10.91 -10.17
N ARG A 37 -4.55 11.12 -10.29
CA ARG A 37 -5.57 10.49 -9.44
C ARG A 37 -5.97 9.12 -9.96
N LEU A 38 -6.14 8.99 -11.27
CA LEU A 38 -6.53 7.74 -11.90
C LEU A 38 -5.53 6.63 -11.60
N LEU A 39 -4.22 6.92 -11.65
CA LEU A 39 -3.18 5.96 -11.29
C LEU A 39 -3.29 5.43 -9.86
N ILE A 40 -3.75 6.26 -8.92
CA ILE A 40 -3.98 5.83 -7.53
C ILE A 40 -5.26 4.99 -7.44
N GLN A 41 -6.36 5.44 -8.06
CA GLN A 41 -7.64 4.75 -8.05
C GLN A 41 -7.54 3.34 -8.63
N LEU A 42 -6.73 3.18 -9.68
CA LEU A 42 -6.48 1.89 -10.33
C LEU A 42 -5.37 1.06 -9.64
N GLY A 43 -4.80 1.56 -8.52
CA GLY A 43 -3.78 0.84 -7.76
C GLY A 43 -2.39 0.80 -8.37
N TYR A 44 -2.13 1.57 -9.42
CA TYR A 44 -0.80 1.63 -10.04
C TYR A 44 0.24 2.31 -9.16
N THR A 45 -0.16 3.22 -8.28
CA THR A 45 0.74 3.86 -7.31
C THR A 45 0.04 4.10 -5.96
N GLN A 46 0.85 4.29 -4.92
CA GLN A 46 0.34 4.51 -3.55
C GLN A 46 0.19 5.98 -3.19
N SER A 47 0.75 6.92 -3.99
CA SER A 47 0.68 8.35 -3.68
C SER A 47 0.68 9.22 -4.93
N ARG A 48 0.14 10.45 -4.79
CA ARG A 48 0.12 11.45 -5.88
C ARG A 48 1.52 11.87 -6.31
N GLU A 49 2.46 11.94 -5.37
CA GLU A 49 3.86 12.30 -5.63
C GLU A 49 4.52 11.24 -6.51
N ARG A 50 4.26 9.96 -6.24
CA ARG A 50 4.73 8.85 -7.07
C ARG A 50 4.10 8.85 -8.44
N ALA A 51 2.78 9.04 -8.53
CA ALA A 51 2.07 9.19 -9.79
C ALA A 51 2.69 10.31 -10.64
N LYS A 52 2.92 11.49 -10.05
CA LYS A 52 3.58 12.61 -10.72
C LYS A 52 4.99 12.26 -11.20
N ALA A 53 5.77 11.54 -10.41
CA ALA A 53 7.12 11.13 -10.76
C ALA A 53 7.12 10.20 -11.97
N LEU A 54 6.25 9.17 -12.00
CA LEU A 54 6.11 8.24 -13.11
C LEU A 54 5.68 8.95 -14.40
N ILE A 55 4.69 9.85 -14.32
CA ILE A 55 4.20 10.61 -15.47
C ILE A 55 5.30 11.50 -16.03
N LYS A 56 5.98 12.28 -15.19
CA LYS A 56 7.07 13.18 -15.62
C LYS A 56 8.28 12.44 -16.18
N ALA A 57 8.55 11.24 -15.68
CA ALA A 57 9.64 10.39 -16.16
C ALA A 57 9.32 9.69 -17.51
N GLY A 58 8.09 9.84 -18.03
CA GLY A 58 7.69 9.23 -19.28
C GLY A 58 7.42 7.72 -19.18
N HIS A 59 6.96 7.26 -18.04
CA HIS A 59 6.66 5.84 -17.82
C HIS A 59 5.19 5.49 -17.93
N VAL A 60 4.32 6.44 -18.29
CA VAL A 60 2.86 6.25 -18.31
C VAL A 60 2.34 6.42 -19.74
N PHE A 61 1.66 5.38 -20.21
CA PHE A 61 0.91 5.41 -21.45
C PHE A 61 -0.59 5.36 -21.14
N VAL A 62 -1.36 6.13 -21.87
CA VAL A 62 -2.82 6.16 -21.79
C VAL A 62 -3.35 5.90 -23.20
N ASP A 63 -4.12 4.84 -23.40
CA ASP A 63 -4.62 4.39 -24.69
C ASP A 63 -3.51 4.30 -25.75
N GLY A 64 -2.35 3.73 -25.34
CA GLY A 64 -1.17 3.55 -26.16
C GLY A 64 -0.36 4.83 -26.44
N LYS A 65 -0.71 5.98 -25.85
CA LYS A 65 0.00 7.26 -26.03
C LYS A 65 0.80 7.63 -24.80
N LEU A 66 2.08 7.96 -24.98
CA LEU A 66 2.94 8.45 -23.89
C LEU A 66 2.41 9.78 -23.35
N ILE A 67 2.17 9.86 -22.04
CA ILE A 67 1.71 11.06 -21.35
C ILE A 67 2.76 11.51 -20.34
N THR A 68 3.22 12.75 -20.45
CA THR A 68 4.17 13.39 -19.52
C THR A 68 3.55 14.54 -18.72
N LYS A 69 2.32 14.94 -19.06
CA LYS A 69 1.61 16.03 -18.39
C LYS A 69 0.74 15.47 -17.26
N VAL A 70 1.09 15.79 -16.01
CA VAL A 70 0.46 15.25 -14.78
C VAL A 70 -1.04 15.50 -14.70
N ALA A 71 -1.49 16.68 -15.15
CA ALA A 71 -2.89 17.10 -15.06
C ALA A 71 -3.76 16.65 -16.25
N THR A 72 -3.24 15.76 -17.11
CA THR A 72 -4.01 15.21 -18.22
C THR A 72 -5.32 14.60 -17.71
N GLN A 73 -6.42 14.95 -18.35
CA GLN A 73 -7.73 14.36 -18.09
C GLN A 73 -7.86 13.09 -18.91
N CYS A 74 -8.22 12.01 -18.27
CA CYS A 74 -8.40 10.69 -18.87
C CYS A 74 -9.83 10.21 -18.61
N ALA A 75 -10.36 9.42 -19.51
CA ALA A 75 -11.60 8.70 -19.25
C ALA A 75 -11.39 7.74 -18.07
N PRO A 76 -12.39 7.51 -17.22
CA PRO A 76 -12.25 6.59 -16.08
C PRO A 76 -11.90 5.16 -16.49
N ASP A 77 -12.29 4.76 -17.68
CA ASP A 77 -12.05 3.46 -18.32
C ASP A 77 -10.83 3.44 -19.25
N ALA A 78 -10.02 4.51 -19.29
CA ALA A 78 -8.83 4.60 -20.11
C ALA A 78 -7.85 3.46 -19.79
N VAL A 79 -7.28 2.85 -20.82
CA VAL A 79 -6.28 1.81 -20.69
C VAL A 79 -4.95 2.42 -20.27
N ILE A 80 -4.48 2.05 -19.09
CA ILE A 80 -3.21 2.53 -18.54
C ILE A 80 -2.15 1.45 -18.66
N GLU A 81 -1.00 1.82 -19.22
CA GLU A 81 0.18 0.98 -19.27
C GLU A 81 1.38 1.70 -18.63
N LEU A 82 2.15 0.97 -17.81
CA LEU A 82 3.38 1.46 -17.21
C LEU A 82 4.57 0.72 -17.79
N THR A 83 5.61 1.46 -18.23
CA THR A 83 6.88 0.85 -18.67
C THR A 83 7.76 0.39 -17.53
N VAL A 84 7.48 0.85 -16.32
CA VAL A 84 8.12 0.41 -15.08
C VAL A 84 7.05 0.26 -14.01
N GLY A 85 7.16 -0.76 -13.16
CA GLY A 85 6.32 -0.90 -11.98
C GLY A 85 6.56 0.23 -10.97
N ASP A 86 5.57 0.52 -10.13
CA ASP A 86 5.80 1.41 -8.99
C ASP A 86 6.82 0.76 -8.03
N ILE A 87 7.54 1.59 -7.32
CA ILE A 87 8.45 1.12 -6.28
C ILE A 87 7.59 0.58 -5.13
N PRO A 88 7.74 -0.71 -4.73
CA PRO A 88 6.89 -1.30 -3.69
C PRO A 88 7.13 -0.68 -2.30
N TRP A 89 8.21 0.07 -2.13
CA TRP A 89 8.66 0.64 -0.85
C TRP A 89 8.29 2.12 -0.70
N VAL A 90 8.21 2.64 0.52
CA VAL A 90 7.97 4.07 0.82
C VAL A 90 9.00 4.99 0.16
N SER A 91 10.18 4.47 -0.19
CA SER A 91 11.19 5.24 -0.93
C SER A 91 12.07 4.34 -1.79
N ARG A 92 12.76 4.96 -2.77
CA ARG A 92 13.76 4.29 -3.62
C ARG A 92 14.93 3.68 -2.84
N ALA A 93 15.18 4.17 -1.62
CA ALA A 93 16.21 3.62 -0.76
C ALA A 93 15.97 2.13 -0.49
N GLY A 94 14.71 1.69 -0.32
CA GLY A 94 14.36 0.29 -0.13
C GLY A 94 14.91 -0.64 -1.19
N LEU A 95 14.95 -0.22 -2.46
CA LEU A 95 15.53 -1.04 -3.54
C LEU A 95 17.01 -1.38 -3.31
N LYS A 96 17.76 -0.51 -2.61
CA LYS A 96 19.18 -0.78 -2.30
C LYS A 96 19.31 -1.90 -1.28
N LEU A 97 18.53 -1.86 -0.20
CA LEU A 97 18.55 -2.90 0.81
C LEU A 97 17.99 -4.22 0.25
N GLU A 98 16.90 -4.15 -0.50
CA GLU A 98 16.34 -5.33 -1.16
C GLU A 98 17.40 -6.03 -2.01
N LYS A 99 18.12 -5.26 -2.86
CA LYS A 99 19.19 -5.80 -3.67
C LYS A 99 20.36 -6.37 -2.86
N ALA A 100 20.70 -5.74 -1.74
CA ALA A 100 21.72 -6.24 -0.83
C ALA A 100 21.32 -7.60 -0.23
N LEU A 101 20.08 -7.72 0.28
CA LEU A 101 19.54 -8.95 0.87
C LEU A 101 19.36 -10.10 -0.15
N GLU A 102 19.19 -9.77 -1.44
CA GLU A 102 19.19 -10.74 -2.52
C GLU A 102 20.61 -11.22 -2.90
N THR A 103 21.60 -10.34 -2.74
CA THR A 103 22.97 -10.60 -3.21
C THR A 103 23.80 -11.32 -2.15
N TRP A 104 23.57 -11.02 -0.88
CA TRP A 104 24.35 -11.58 0.24
C TRP A 104 23.45 -12.41 1.16
N PRO A 105 23.99 -13.47 1.79
CA PRO A 105 23.24 -14.35 2.69
C PRO A 105 23.00 -13.69 4.06
N ILE A 106 22.33 -12.53 4.06
CA ILE A 106 21.97 -11.80 5.28
C ILE A 106 20.55 -12.24 5.67
N HIS A 107 20.41 -12.87 6.83
CA HIS A 107 19.13 -13.35 7.34
C HIS A 107 18.50 -12.33 8.27
N VAL A 108 17.31 -11.84 7.91
CA VAL A 108 16.55 -10.87 8.72
C VAL A 108 15.28 -11.46 9.31
N THR A 109 14.92 -12.69 8.94
CA THR A 109 13.72 -13.36 9.47
C THR A 109 13.84 -13.57 10.97
N ASN A 110 12.84 -13.10 11.73
CA ASN A 110 12.80 -13.08 13.19
C ASN A 110 13.90 -12.23 13.85
N ALA A 111 14.64 -11.44 13.08
CA ALA A 111 15.69 -10.57 13.59
C ALA A 111 15.15 -9.30 14.24
N VAL A 112 15.87 -8.80 15.24
CA VAL A 112 15.72 -7.44 15.78
C VAL A 112 16.70 -6.53 15.05
N CYS A 113 16.16 -5.56 14.32
CA CYS A 113 16.92 -4.71 13.42
C CYS A 113 16.97 -3.26 13.89
N LEU A 114 18.06 -2.57 13.56
CA LEU A 114 18.20 -1.11 13.70
C LEU A 114 18.45 -0.50 12.33
N ASP A 115 17.55 0.38 11.92
CA ASP A 115 17.67 1.19 10.70
C ASP A 115 18.17 2.59 11.10
N VAL A 116 19.44 2.91 10.77
CA VAL A 116 20.09 4.17 11.13
C VAL A 116 19.95 5.18 9.97
N GLY A 117 19.24 6.26 10.22
CA GLY A 117 18.87 7.22 9.18
C GLY A 117 17.63 6.74 8.43
N ALA A 118 16.63 6.27 9.16
CA ALA A 118 15.43 5.64 8.59
C ALA A 118 14.66 6.56 7.65
N SER A 119 14.69 7.90 7.86
CA SER A 119 13.99 8.88 7.04
C SER A 119 12.53 8.48 6.83
N THR A 120 12.07 8.31 5.59
CA THR A 120 10.71 7.85 5.29
C THR A 120 10.46 6.36 5.58
N GLY A 121 11.50 5.58 5.89
CA GLY A 121 11.39 4.17 6.28
C GLY A 121 11.59 3.17 5.15
N GLY A 122 12.32 3.53 4.10
CA GLY A 122 12.53 2.62 2.97
C GLY A 122 13.23 1.32 3.35
N PHE A 123 14.26 1.37 4.20
CA PHE A 123 14.95 0.19 4.71
C PHE A 123 14.09 -0.53 5.76
N THR A 124 13.50 0.21 6.67
CA THR A 124 12.55 -0.31 7.67
C THR A 124 11.48 -1.21 7.01
N GLU A 125 10.87 -0.74 5.93
CA GLU A 125 9.81 -1.48 5.24
C GLU A 125 10.33 -2.77 4.58
N VAL A 126 11.52 -2.75 3.99
CA VAL A 126 12.16 -3.95 3.43
C VAL A 126 12.47 -4.96 4.53
N LEU A 127 13.03 -4.53 5.67
CA LEU A 127 13.30 -5.42 6.81
C LEU A 127 12.04 -6.11 7.30
N LEU A 128 10.95 -5.37 7.48
CA LEU A 128 9.64 -5.92 7.87
C LEU A 128 9.10 -6.91 6.85
N HIS A 129 9.21 -6.59 5.55
CA HIS A 129 8.78 -7.48 4.46
C HIS A 129 9.59 -8.78 4.41
N ARG A 130 10.88 -8.72 4.73
CA ARG A 130 11.78 -9.87 4.82
C ARG A 130 11.65 -10.63 6.15
N GLY A 131 10.66 -10.28 6.98
CA GLY A 131 10.27 -11.01 8.17
C GLY A 131 11.01 -10.63 9.45
N ALA A 132 11.56 -9.41 9.54
CA ALA A 132 12.10 -8.91 10.80
C ALA A 132 11.02 -8.94 11.90
N GLN A 133 11.41 -9.38 13.09
CA GLN A 133 10.54 -9.42 14.27
C GLN A 133 10.27 -8.00 14.79
N LYS A 134 11.28 -7.15 14.76
CA LYS A 134 11.24 -5.77 15.24
C LYS A 134 12.23 -4.91 14.49
N VAL A 135 11.87 -3.65 14.22
CA VAL A 135 12.75 -2.67 13.60
C VAL A 135 12.72 -1.38 14.43
N TYR A 136 13.86 -1.00 14.95
CA TYR A 136 14.09 0.32 15.53
C TYR A 136 14.44 1.29 14.40
N ALA A 137 13.52 2.18 14.05
CA ALA A 137 13.70 3.19 13.00
C ALA A 137 14.25 4.49 13.60
N LEU A 138 15.57 4.64 13.56
CA LEU A 138 16.26 5.76 14.17
C LEU A 138 16.60 6.84 13.14
N ASP A 139 16.23 8.08 13.42
CA ASP A 139 16.60 9.24 12.60
C ASP A 139 16.77 10.49 13.46
N VAL A 140 17.63 11.42 13.01
CA VAL A 140 17.79 12.74 13.64
C VAL A 140 16.65 13.69 13.29
N GLY A 141 15.97 13.46 12.16
CA GLY A 141 14.80 14.20 11.70
C GLY A 141 13.55 13.89 12.53
N HIS A 142 12.47 14.61 12.24
CA HIS A 142 11.18 14.46 12.90
C HIS A 142 10.10 14.35 11.83
N ASP A 143 9.05 13.59 12.12
CA ASP A 143 7.85 13.44 11.27
C ASP A 143 8.11 13.02 9.82
N GLN A 144 9.19 12.26 9.59
CA GLN A 144 9.56 11.76 8.26
C GLN A 144 9.05 10.35 8.00
N LEU A 145 9.05 9.48 9.04
CA LEU A 145 8.65 8.09 8.90
C LEU A 145 7.22 7.98 8.38
N ALA A 146 7.01 7.19 7.34
CA ALA A 146 5.68 7.01 6.74
C ALA A 146 4.65 6.52 7.75
N GLN A 147 3.42 7.03 7.71
CA GLN A 147 2.38 6.74 8.70
C GLN A 147 2.14 5.24 8.86
N ARG A 148 2.05 4.49 7.74
CA ARG A 148 1.85 3.04 7.81
C ARG A 148 2.95 2.27 8.57
N LEU A 149 4.17 2.81 8.61
CA LEU A 149 5.27 2.23 9.38
C LEU A 149 5.24 2.66 10.85
N ARG A 150 4.75 3.87 11.13
CA ARG A 150 4.50 4.31 12.51
C ARG A 150 3.40 3.48 13.18
N ASP A 151 2.43 3.02 12.39
CA ASP A 151 1.29 2.23 12.86
C ASP A 151 1.60 0.71 12.97
N ASP A 152 2.72 0.25 12.42
CA ASP A 152 3.13 -1.15 12.52
C ASP A 152 3.71 -1.45 13.91
N GLN A 153 3.10 -2.38 14.62
CA GLN A 153 3.49 -2.75 16.00
C GLN A 153 4.93 -3.30 16.11
N ARG A 154 5.53 -3.72 15.00
CA ARG A 154 6.90 -4.19 14.93
C ARG A 154 7.91 -3.04 14.80
N VAL A 155 7.47 -1.82 14.58
CA VAL A 155 8.30 -0.65 14.41
C VAL A 155 8.37 0.16 15.70
N VAL A 156 9.58 0.44 16.15
CA VAL A 156 9.85 1.38 17.23
C VAL A 156 10.37 2.67 16.59
N ASN A 157 9.51 3.70 16.52
CA ASN A 157 9.92 5.00 16.00
C ASN A 157 10.89 5.69 16.98
N MET A 158 12.10 5.97 16.49
CA MET A 158 13.16 6.68 17.23
C MET A 158 13.60 7.95 16.51
N GLU A 159 12.66 8.70 15.95
CA GLU A 159 12.93 10.02 15.37
C GLU A 159 13.41 11.03 16.43
N GLY A 160 14.16 12.03 15.99
CA GLY A 160 14.77 13.03 16.86
C GLY A 160 15.95 12.46 17.69
N LYS A 161 16.50 11.32 17.32
CA LYS A 161 17.61 10.68 18.03
C LYS A 161 18.87 10.63 17.18
N ASN A 162 20.01 10.91 17.82
CA ASN A 162 21.31 10.78 17.17
C ASN A 162 21.96 9.47 17.58
N ILE A 163 22.36 8.65 16.62
CA ILE A 163 23.02 7.36 16.88
C ILE A 163 24.28 7.51 17.73
N ARG A 164 25.03 8.61 17.56
CA ARG A 164 26.25 8.88 18.35
C ARG A 164 25.98 9.09 19.85
N ALA A 165 24.75 9.51 20.20
CA ALA A 165 24.30 9.70 21.58
C ALA A 165 23.41 8.54 22.07
N THR A 166 23.20 7.52 21.23
CA THR A 166 22.36 6.37 21.56
C THR A 166 23.24 5.25 22.11
N THR A 167 22.88 4.75 23.28
CA THR A 167 23.58 3.62 23.94
C THR A 167 22.76 2.34 23.79
N SER A 168 23.42 1.18 23.99
CA SER A 168 22.74 -0.14 23.92
C SER A 168 21.56 -0.26 24.89
N ALA A 169 21.56 0.45 25.99
CA ALA A 169 20.47 0.48 26.98
C ALA A 169 19.15 1.06 26.43
N ARG A 170 19.17 1.66 25.24
CA ARG A 170 17.96 2.16 24.56
C ARG A 170 17.18 1.05 23.84
N PHE A 171 17.77 -0.09 23.61
CA PHE A 171 17.16 -1.22 22.95
C PHE A 171 16.74 -2.25 23.99
N ALA A 172 15.49 -2.71 23.91
CA ALA A 172 14.96 -3.69 24.87
C ALA A 172 15.55 -5.08 24.66
N GLU A 173 16.00 -5.37 23.42
CA GLU A 173 16.60 -6.64 23.01
C GLU A 173 17.95 -6.41 22.32
N PRO A 174 18.82 -7.44 22.26
CA PRO A 174 20.01 -7.40 21.42
C PRO A 174 19.65 -7.16 19.95
N LEU A 175 20.48 -6.40 19.26
CA LEU A 175 20.32 -6.14 17.83
C LEU A 175 21.04 -7.22 17.02
N ASP A 176 20.33 -7.83 16.07
CA ASP A 176 20.88 -8.84 15.15
C ASP A 176 21.44 -8.21 13.89
N VAL A 177 20.76 -7.17 13.37
CA VAL A 177 21.11 -6.50 12.11
C VAL A 177 21.06 -4.98 12.28
N ILE A 178 22.06 -4.30 11.75
CA ILE A 178 22.12 -2.83 11.69
C ILE A 178 22.32 -2.42 10.23
N THR A 179 21.50 -1.49 9.74
CA THR A 179 21.55 -0.94 8.37
C THR A 179 21.79 0.56 8.38
#